data_bacf538fc46c15bd1578f161b377f219
#
_entry.id   bacf538fc46c15bd1578f161b377f219
#
_cell.length_a   1.000
_cell.length_b   1.000
_cell.length_c   1.000
_cell.angle_alpha   90.00
_cell.angle_beta   90.00
_cell.angle_gamma   90.00
#
_symmetry.space_group_name_H-M   'P 1'
#
loop_
_entity.id
_entity.type
_entity.pdbx_description
1 polymer ?
#
loop_
_entity_poly.entity_id
_entity_poly.type
_entity_poly.pdbx_seq_one_letter_code
_entity_poly.pdbx_strand_id
1 'polypeptide(L)'
;MKLTDIQKEIINDNNRFKIIISGRRSGKTMSAITSLAKYARHPKRKCMYIAPSYRMAKQIVYDDLYNMLKERNWLKDVNKSDLAFTLVNGSIIYLRSADNPDSIRGIGLDYVVLDEAADISEEAWKAVIRPTLSDKEGSAMIISTPKGRGWLYDVYNDAKHLPDWNSWQFTTAEGGIVSEQELAQARIDLDERTYAQEFEAKFVDYSGLIYYAFGQHNIKEMKYGQGESIPIHVGIDFNVDPGCAAIAFVHQGGIHIYDEVEIYGTDTREMVKEIQRRYPNRRYTCYPDASGAQRRTSAGGITDHIILKNSGFQLKVGSVNPSVKDRIASLNAVLKEDNTRLTIDPKCVKIIKGLRSHTYKEGTRQPTKDGASDYSHFNDAIGYMVNHLYPLRVDISRTYNNISRTI
;
A
#
# COMPACT_ATOMS: atom_id res chain seq x y z
N MET A 1 22.87 -2.46 -18.25
CA MET A 1 21.48 -2.00 -18.23
C MET A 1 21.38 -0.65 -18.95
N LYS A 2 20.43 -0.46 -19.87
CA LYS A 2 20.27 0.78 -20.64
C LYS A 2 19.34 1.73 -19.86
N LEU A 3 19.82 2.91 -19.49
CA LEU A 3 19.02 3.94 -18.84
C LEU A 3 18.06 4.59 -19.84
N THR A 4 16.84 4.93 -19.40
CA THR A 4 15.90 5.74 -20.17
C THR A 4 16.36 7.18 -20.24
N ASP A 5 15.78 7.99 -21.14
CA ASP A 5 16.26 9.36 -21.33
C ASP A 5 15.96 10.24 -20.12
N ILE A 6 14.81 10.06 -19.47
CA ILE A 6 14.48 10.75 -18.21
C ILE A 6 15.45 10.37 -17.06
N GLN A 7 15.87 9.11 -16.98
CA GLN A 7 16.88 8.70 -16.01
C GLN A 7 18.23 9.36 -16.28
N LYS A 8 18.65 9.45 -17.55
CA LYS A 8 19.90 10.15 -17.94
C LYS A 8 19.84 11.64 -17.61
N GLU A 9 18.71 12.28 -17.87
CA GLU A 9 18.48 13.69 -17.51
C GLU A 9 18.64 13.88 -15.99
N ILE A 10 17.93 13.13 -15.17
CA ILE A 10 18.00 13.21 -13.70
C ILE A 10 19.42 12.98 -13.18
N ILE A 11 20.13 11.96 -13.69
CA ILE A 11 21.48 11.61 -13.24
C ILE A 11 22.50 12.68 -13.63
N ASN A 12 22.31 13.34 -14.78
CA ASN A 12 23.22 14.33 -15.30
C ASN A 12 22.92 15.77 -14.87
N ASP A 13 21.77 16.00 -14.27
CA ASP A 13 21.46 17.30 -13.68
C ASP A 13 22.46 17.65 -12.57
N ASN A 14 22.86 18.93 -12.49
CA ASN A 14 23.91 19.41 -11.60
C ASN A 14 23.37 20.13 -10.34
N ASN A 15 22.05 20.24 -10.19
CA ASN A 15 21.48 20.86 -9.00
C ASN A 15 21.86 20.07 -7.73
N ARG A 16 22.11 20.81 -6.67
CA ARG A 16 22.51 20.26 -5.38
C ARG A 16 21.43 19.35 -4.77
N PHE A 17 20.17 19.75 -4.90
CA PHE A 17 19.02 19.03 -4.40
C PHE A 17 18.09 18.64 -5.55
N LYS A 18 17.69 17.39 -5.57
CA LYS A 18 16.80 16.82 -6.57
C LYS A 18 15.62 16.16 -5.91
N ILE A 19 14.41 16.42 -6.40
CA ILE A 19 13.22 15.74 -5.95
C ILE A 19 12.49 15.10 -7.12
N ILE A 20 12.23 13.80 -7.01
CA ILE A 20 11.63 13.00 -8.07
C ILE A 20 10.36 12.34 -7.53
N ILE A 21 9.22 12.79 -8.01
CA ILE A 21 7.92 12.22 -7.75
C ILE A 21 7.52 11.42 -8.98
N SER A 22 7.37 10.11 -8.84
CA SER A 22 7.03 9.30 -10.01
C SER A 22 6.19 8.08 -9.66
N GLY A 23 5.53 7.54 -10.67
CA GLY A 23 4.73 6.33 -10.52
C GLY A 23 5.60 5.11 -10.14
N ARG A 24 4.96 4.04 -9.69
CA ARG A 24 5.64 2.78 -9.42
C ARG A 24 6.27 2.22 -10.69
N ARG A 25 7.42 1.53 -10.54
CA ARG A 25 8.14 0.90 -11.66
C ARG A 25 8.58 1.87 -12.77
N SER A 26 8.65 3.15 -12.48
CA SER A 26 9.16 4.19 -13.39
C SER A 26 10.69 4.23 -13.49
N GLY A 27 11.41 3.44 -12.67
CA GLY A 27 12.87 3.40 -12.67
C GLY A 27 13.57 4.40 -11.74
N LYS A 28 12.83 5.07 -10.83
CA LYS A 28 13.39 6.04 -9.88
C LYS A 28 14.53 5.48 -9.02
N THR A 29 14.38 4.25 -8.51
CA THR A 29 15.40 3.59 -7.68
C THR A 29 16.69 3.34 -8.47
N MET A 30 16.60 2.97 -9.76
CA MET A 30 17.78 2.79 -10.61
C MET A 30 18.52 4.12 -10.85
N SER A 31 17.78 5.23 -11.03
CA SER A 31 18.38 6.57 -11.11
C SER A 31 19.13 6.90 -9.82
N ALA A 32 18.56 6.54 -8.66
CA ALA A 32 19.16 6.77 -7.35
C ALA A 32 20.44 5.96 -7.14
N ILE A 33 20.43 4.65 -7.43
CA ILE A 33 21.62 3.78 -7.33
C ILE A 33 22.72 4.25 -8.26
N THR A 34 22.37 4.63 -9.50
CA THR A 34 23.34 5.13 -10.47
C THR A 34 23.94 6.45 -10.02
N SER A 35 23.14 7.35 -9.45
CA SER A 35 23.61 8.62 -8.89
C SER A 35 24.55 8.41 -7.69
N LEU A 36 24.20 7.50 -6.77
CA LEU A 36 25.09 7.11 -5.66
C LEU A 36 26.44 6.63 -6.16
N ALA A 37 26.45 5.72 -7.14
CA ALA A 37 27.68 5.20 -7.73
C ALA A 37 28.47 6.31 -8.45
N LYS A 38 27.79 7.25 -9.15
CA LYS A 38 28.42 8.41 -9.80
C LYS A 38 29.14 9.32 -8.78
N TYR A 39 28.50 9.64 -7.66
CA TYR A 39 29.12 10.45 -6.61
C TYR A 39 30.26 9.70 -5.89
N ALA A 40 30.07 8.42 -5.59
CA ALA A 40 31.09 7.60 -4.93
C ALA A 40 32.33 7.31 -5.79
N ARG A 41 32.29 7.59 -7.11
CA ARG A 41 33.43 7.48 -8.02
C ARG A 41 34.53 8.48 -7.70
N HIS A 42 34.21 9.62 -7.08
CA HIS A 42 35.20 10.56 -6.58
C HIS A 42 35.84 10.01 -5.29
N PRO A 43 37.17 10.18 -5.09
CA PRO A 43 37.86 9.55 -3.97
C PRO A 43 37.37 10.02 -2.58
N LYS A 44 37.36 9.12 -1.63
CA LYS A 44 37.09 9.38 -0.19
C LYS A 44 35.71 10.02 0.09
N ARG A 45 34.71 9.81 -0.80
CA ARG A 45 33.36 10.28 -0.59
C ARG A 45 32.58 9.36 0.34
N LYS A 46 31.72 9.97 1.17
CA LYS A 46 30.73 9.25 1.99
C LYS A 46 29.35 9.50 1.42
N CYS A 47 28.77 8.45 0.87
CA CYS A 47 27.42 8.46 0.30
C CYS A 47 26.49 7.60 1.13
N MET A 48 25.20 7.93 1.14
CA MET A 48 24.22 7.17 1.93
C MET A 48 22.92 7.01 1.14
N TYR A 49 22.35 5.80 1.22
CA TYR A 49 20.98 5.53 0.79
C TYR A 49 20.13 5.28 2.02
N ILE A 50 19.00 5.96 2.11
CA ILE A 50 18.08 5.92 3.24
C ILE A 50 16.71 5.49 2.74
N ALA A 51 16.14 4.43 3.35
CA ALA A 51 14.76 3.99 3.16
C ALA A 51 13.97 4.12 4.47
N PRO A 52 12.64 4.02 4.46
CA PRO A 52 11.83 4.08 5.67
C PRO A 52 12.23 3.06 6.73
N SER A 53 12.60 1.83 6.33
CA SER A 53 13.06 0.79 7.26
C SER A 53 14.34 0.09 6.77
N TYR A 54 15.10 -0.49 7.71
CA TYR A 54 16.31 -1.26 7.42
C TYR A 54 16.06 -2.43 6.47
N ARG A 55 14.94 -3.13 6.67
CA ARG A 55 14.54 -4.24 5.80
C ARG A 55 14.32 -3.78 4.36
N MET A 56 13.66 -2.63 4.18
CA MET A 56 13.43 -2.05 2.85
C MET A 56 14.75 -1.64 2.20
N ALA A 57 15.63 -0.92 2.91
CA ALA A 57 16.93 -0.52 2.39
C ALA A 57 17.72 -1.73 1.86
N LYS A 58 17.72 -2.85 2.62
CA LYS A 58 18.40 -4.08 2.21
C LYS A 58 17.73 -4.75 1.01
N GLN A 59 16.41 -4.91 1.03
CA GLN A 59 15.68 -5.64 -0.02
C GLN A 59 15.65 -4.91 -1.37
N ILE A 60 15.61 -3.57 -1.34
CA ILE A 60 15.43 -2.78 -2.56
C ILE A 60 16.75 -2.56 -3.30
N VAL A 61 17.85 -2.32 -2.58
CA VAL A 61 19.06 -1.76 -3.17
C VAL A 61 20.30 -2.62 -3.01
N TYR A 62 20.36 -3.49 -2.01
CA TYR A 62 21.62 -4.16 -1.67
C TYR A 62 22.19 -4.98 -2.83
N ASP A 63 21.40 -5.84 -3.45
CA ASP A 63 21.88 -6.74 -4.51
C ASP A 63 22.21 -5.95 -5.79
N ASP A 64 21.38 -4.99 -6.18
CA ASP A 64 21.62 -4.18 -7.37
C ASP A 64 22.88 -3.32 -7.23
N LEU A 65 23.08 -2.69 -6.06
CA LEU A 65 24.28 -1.92 -5.79
C LEU A 65 25.53 -2.80 -5.71
N TYR A 66 25.45 -3.95 -5.03
CA TYR A 66 26.55 -4.91 -4.94
C TYR A 66 26.99 -5.37 -6.32
N ASN A 67 26.05 -5.82 -7.15
CA ASN A 67 26.34 -6.31 -8.49
C ASN A 67 26.92 -5.20 -9.37
N MET A 68 26.33 -4.00 -9.35
CA MET A 68 26.82 -2.84 -10.11
C MET A 68 28.26 -2.50 -9.73
N LEU A 69 28.61 -2.46 -8.46
CA LEU A 69 29.96 -2.13 -8.00
C LEU A 69 30.97 -3.23 -8.32
N LYS A 70 30.56 -4.49 -8.19
CA LYS A 70 31.39 -5.67 -8.47
C LYS A 70 31.71 -5.81 -9.95
N GLU A 71 30.72 -5.68 -10.84
CA GLU A 71 30.89 -5.74 -12.30
C GLU A 71 31.87 -4.66 -12.82
N ARG A 72 31.94 -3.52 -12.14
CA ARG A 72 32.86 -2.42 -12.51
C ARG A 72 34.23 -2.51 -11.84
N ASN A 73 34.48 -3.54 -11.02
CA ASN A 73 35.68 -3.68 -10.20
C ASN A 73 35.92 -2.46 -9.25
N TRP A 74 34.85 -1.85 -8.78
CA TRP A 74 34.92 -0.70 -7.85
C TRP A 74 34.82 -1.14 -6.38
N LEU A 75 34.30 -2.32 -6.12
CA LEU A 75 34.08 -2.83 -4.77
C LEU A 75 35.39 -3.36 -4.19
N LYS A 76 35.79 -2.84 -3.02
CA LYS A 76 36.94 -3.34 -2.23
C LYS A 76 36.49 -4.30 -1.14
N ASP A 77 35.46 -3.93 -0.37
CA ASP A 77 34.97 -4.71 0.77
C ASP A 77 33.50 -4.41 1.05
N VAL A 78 32.80 -5.33 1.73
CA VAL A 78 31.40 -5.17 2.16
C VAL A 78 31.24 -5.59 3.61
N ASN A 79 30.91 -4.65 4.47
CA ASN A 79 30.43 -4.94 5.82
C ASN A 79 28.92 -5.25 5.78
N LYS A 80 28.57 -6.56 5.89
CA LYS A 80 27.18 -7.01 5.82
C LYS A 80 26.37 -6.67 7.06
N SER A 81 27.00 -6.51 8.22
CA SER A 81 26.31 -6.14 9.47
C SER A 81 25.92 -4.66 9.45
N ASP A 82 26.83 -3.83 8.96
CA ASP A 82 26.64 -2.39 8.85
C ASP A 82 26.03 -1.95 7.52
N LEU A 83 25.78 -2.86 6.60
CA LEU A 83 25.38 -2.56 5.22
C LEU A 83 26.20 -1.41 4.63
N ALA A 84 27.53 -1.54 4.65
CA ALA A 84 28.46 -0.54 4.14
C ALA A 84 29.34 -1.15 3.04
N PHE A 85 29.41 -0.46 1.91
CA PHE A 85 30.23 -0.83 0.75
C PHE A 85 31.45 0.08 0.69
N THR A 86 32.64 -0.49 0.86
CA THR A 86 33.90 0.24 0.70
C THR A 86 34.43 0.07 -0.71
N LEU A 87 34.70 1.18 -1.38
CA LEU A 87 35.20 1.21 -2.75
C LEU A 87 36.72 1.26 -2.79
N VAL A 88 37.31 0.82 -3.93
CA VAL A 88 38.78 0.82 -4.15
C VAL A 88 39.41 2.21 -4.07
N ASN A 89 38.66 3.28 -4.32
CA ASN A 89 39.10 4.68 -4.21
C ASN A 89 38.96 5.27 -2.79
N GLY A 90 38.57 4.45 -1.81
CA GLY A 90 38.37 4.87 -0.42
C GLY A 90 37.03 5.52 -0.11
N SER A 91 36.10 5.55 -1.07
CA SER A 91 34.74 5.99 -0.82
C SER A 91 33.91 4.92 -0.13
N ILE A 92 32.87 5.32 0.59
CA ILE A 92 31.97 4.41 1.30
C ILE A 92 30.52 4.75 0.96
N ILE A 93 29.74 3.73 0.66
CA ILE A 93 28.29 3.85 0.49
C ILE A 93 27.60 3.10 1.63
N TYR A 94 26.80 3.80 2.42
CA TYR A 94 26.01 3.24 3.52
C TYR A 94 24.57 3.02 3.08
N LEU A 95 23.95 1.91 3.54
CA LEU A 95 22.49 1.77 3.52
C LEU A 95 21.98 1.92 4.95
N ARG A 96 21.02 2.82 5.15
CA ARG A 96 20.45 3.15 6.46
C ARG A 96 18.93 3.23 6.38
N SER A 97 18.32 3.32 7.56
CA SER A 97 16.86 3.51 7.68
C SER A 97 16.52 4.79 8.42
N ALA A 98 15.38 5.36 8.07
CA ALA A 98 14.86 6.55 8.72
C ALA A 98 14.07 6.25 10.00
N ASP A 99 13.77 4.99 10.32
CA ASP A 99 13.14 4.55 11.56
C ASP A 99 14.07 4.70 12.79
N ASN A 100 15.40 4.77 12.55
CA ASN A 100 16.39 5.09 13.58
C ASN A 100 17.28 6.25 13.11
N PRO A 101 16.79 7.52 13.13
CA PRO A 101 17.53 8.66 12.62
C PRO A 101 18.84 8.93 13.37
N ASP A 102 18.94 8.55 14.65
CA ASP A 102 20.16 8.78 15.45
C ASP A 102 21.37 7.99 14.89
N SER A 103 21.16 6.88 14.22
CA SER A 103 22.22 6.12 13.54
C SER A 103 22.85 6.87 12.35
N ILE A 104 22.24 7.96 11.91
CA ILE A 104 22.69 8.79 10.79
C ILE A 104 23.49 10.01 11.29
N ARG A 105 23.24 10.45 12.54
CA ARG A 105 23.88 11.61 13.15
C ARG A 105 25.40 11.46 13.20
N GLY A 106 26.10 12.58 13.03
CA GLY A 106 27.58 12.63 13.13
C GLY A 106 28.35 12.13 11.91
N ILE A 107 27.67 11.70 10.84
CA ILE A 107 28.31 11.31 9.59
C ILE A 107 28.19 12.48 8.61
N GLY A 108 29.30 13.20 8.35
CA GLY A 108 29.32 14.20 7.26
C GLY A 108 29.21 13.52 5.90
N LEU A 109 28.15 13.81 5.13
CA LEU A 109 27.84 13.17 3.86
C LEU A 109 28.16 14.08 2.67
N ASP A 110 28.68 13.46 1.61
CA ASP A 110 28.88 14.11 0.31
C ASP A 110 27.62 13.96 -0.57
N TYR A 111 26.90 12.86 -0.40
CA TYR A 111 25.66 12.60 -1.16
C TYR A 111 24.70 11.70 -0.38
N VAL A 112 23.41 12.02 -0.43
CA VAL A 112 22.37 11.19 0.18
C VAL A 112 21.21 10.96 -0.81
N VAL A 113 20.67 9.76 -0.79
CA VAL A 113 19.40 9.41 -1.42
C VAL A 113 18.39 9.07 -0.34
N LEU A 114 17.21 9.68 -0.39
CA LEU A 114 16.03 9.28 0.35
C LEU A 114 15.08 8.56 -0.61
N ASP A 115 14.84 7.29 -0.38
CA ASP A 115 13.86 6.51 -1.18
C ASP A 115 12.58 6.28 -0.38
N GLU A 116 11.45 6.26 -1.09
CA GLU A 116 10.09 6.25 -0.54
C GLU A 116 9.92 7.35 0.53
N ALA A 117 10.40 8.56 0.20
CA ALA A 117 10.49 9.69 1.12
C ALA A 117 9.15 10.11 1.72
N ALA A 118 8.02 9.84 1.05
CA ALA A 118 6.69 10.07 1.61
C ALA A 118 6.40 9.27 2.90
N ASP A 119 7.15 8.18 3.14
CA ASP A 119 7.05 7.35 4.36
C ASP A 119 8.10 7.73 5.42
N ILE A 120 8.97 8.68 5.13
CA ILE A 120 9.97 9.22 6.06
C ILE A 120 9.38 10.46 6.73
N SER A 121 9.60 10.61 8.03
CA SER A 121 9.12 11.79 8.75
C SER A 121 9.84 13.07 8.31
N GLU A 122 9.12 14.18 8.31
CA GLU A 122 9.69 15.51 8.03
C GLU A 122 10.84 15.86 8.99
N GLU A 123 10.68 15.47 10.27
CA GLU A 123 11.71 15.69 11.30
C GLU A 123 12.99 14.94 10.98
N ALA A 124 12.92 13.70 10.50
CA ALA A 124 14.12 12.96 10.08
C ALA A 124 14.86 13.67 8.95
N TRP A 125 14.14 14.23 7.98
CA TRP A 125 14.75 15.05 6.93
C TRP A 125 15.34 16.33 7.49
N LYS A 126 14.53 17.16 8.17
CA LYS A 126 14.94 18.52 8.58
C LYS A 126 15.96 18.54 9.70
N ALA A 127 15.77 17.71 10.74
CA ALA A 127 16.57 17.76 11.96
C ALA A 127 17.77 16.81 11.96
N VAL A 128 17.79 15.78 11.11
CA VAL A 128 18.85 14.77 11.12
C VAL A 128 19.59 14.71 9.79
N ILE A 129 18.89 14.39 8.69
CA ILE A 129 19.54 14.07 7.41
C ILE A 129 20.10 15.34 6.75
N ARG A 130 19.30 16.40 6.63
CA ARG A 130 19.72 17.65 5.99
C ARG A 130 20.98 18.27 6.64
N PRO A 131 21.14 18.29 7.99
CA PRO A 131 22.35 18.77 8.63
C PRO A 131 23.62 17.97 8.29
N THR A 132 23.53 16.65 8.02
CA THR A 132 24.72 15.85 7.66
C THR A 132 25.39 16.26 6.35
N LEU A 133 24.70 17.06 5.54
CA LEU A 133 25.21 17.59 4.27
C LEU A 133 25.91 18.96 4.45
N SER A 134 25.83 19.57 5.63
CA SER A 134 26.25 20.97 5.79
C SER A 134 27.77 21.14 5.73
N ASP A 135 28.53 20.26 6.38
CA ASP A 135 29.99 20.37 6.50
C ASP A 135 30.73 20.23 5.15
N LYS A 136 30.11 19.50 4.21
CA LYS A 136 30.72 19.17 2.92
C LYS A 136 30.00 19.79 1.74
N GLU A 137 29.02 20.65 2.00
CA GLU A 137 28.12 21.15 0.96
C GLU A 137 27.53 20.01 0.11
N GLY A 138 27.24 18.85 0.78
CA GLY A 138 26.79 17.65 0.14
C GLY A 138 25.44 17.81 -0.54
N SER A 139 25.14 16.92 -1.49
CA SER A 139 23.94 16.96 -2.30
C SER A 139 22.93 15.88 -1.89
N ALA A 140 21.66 16.06 -2.24
CA ALA A 140 20.61 15.06 -1.99
C ALA A 140 19.73 14.79 -3.19
N MET A 141 19.26 13.53 -3.29
CA MET A 141 18.20 13.11 -4.18
C MET A 141 17.06 12.50 -3.36
N ILE A 142 15.89 13.07 -3.47
CA ILE A 142 14.67 12.61 -2.78
C ILE A 142 13.77 11.98 -3.82
N ILE A 143 13.45 10.69 -3.66
CA ILE A 143 12.60 9.96 -4.60
C ILE A 143 11.42 9.33 -3.88
N SER A 144 10.24 9.35 -4.47
CA SER A 144 9.04 8.73 -3.92
C SER A 144 7.92 8.57 -4.95
N THR A 145 7.00 7.67 -4.67
CA THR A 145 5.61 7.81 -5.14
C THR A 145 4.91 8.86 -4.27
N PRO A 146 3.97 9.66 -4.81
CA PRO A 146 3.26 10.66 -4.02
C PRO A 146 2.32 10.00 -3.01
N LYS A 147 2.18 10.59 -1.82
CA LYS A 147 1.25 10.12 -0.78
C LYS A 147 0.58 11.31 -0.08
N GLY A 148 -0.58 11.73 -0.62
CA GLY A 148 -1.30 12.87 -0.07
C GLY A 148 -0.51 14.18 -0.14
N ARG A 149 -0.98 15.20 0.59
CA ARG A 149 -0.37 16.53 0.66
C ARG A 149 0.42 16.73 1.96
N GLY A 150 1.40 15.86 2.23
CA GLY A 150 2.30 15.99 3.38
C GLY A 150 3.56 16.79 3.03
N TRP A 151 4.56 16.77 3.94
CA TRP A 151 5.81 17.52 3.81
C TRP A 151 6.53 17.35 2.46
N LEU A 152 6.44 16.16 1.87
CA LEU A 152 7.04 15.88 0.57
C LEU A 152 6.38 16.67 -0.57
N TYR A 153 5.06 16.90 -0.47
CA TYR A 153 4.32 17.75 -1.40
C TYR A 153 4.78 19.21 -1.31
N ASP A 154 4.98 19.70 -0.09
CA ASP A 154 5.44 21.06 0.15
C ASP A 154 6.86 21.24 -0.40
N VAL A 155 7.80 20.34 -0.06
CA VAL A 155 9.17 20.36 -0.60
C VAL A 155 9.20 20.26 -2.12
N TYR A 156 8.34 19.43 -2.73
CA TYR A 156 8.24 19.32 -4.20
C TYR A 156 7.79 20.65 -4.85
N ASN A 157 6.83 21.35 -4.25
CA ASN A 157 6.38 22.63 -4.77
C ASN A 157 7.42 23.74 -4.55
N ASP A 158 8.03 23.78 -3.37
CA ASP A 158 9.08 24.75 -3.05
C ASP A 158 10.32 24.59 -3.97
N ALA A 159 10.68 23.36 -4.27
CA ALA A 159 11.82 23.03 -5.15
C ALA A 159 11.74 23.70 -6.53
N LYS A 160 10.53 23.96 -7.03
CA LYS A 160 10.32 24.65 -8.33
C LYS A 160 10.79 26.10 -8.34
N HIS A 161 10.97 26.70 -7.15
CA HIS A 161 11.27 28.11 -6.96
C HIS A 161 12.65 28.34 -6.32
N LEU A 162 13.35 27.28 -5.92
CA LEU A 162 14.64 27.36 -5.24
C LEU A 162 15.81 27.14 -6.22
N PRO A 163 16.83 28.00 -6.24
CA PRO A 163 17.89 27.96 -7.27
C PRO A 163 18.75 26.70 -7.22
N ASP A 164 18.93 26.10 -6.05
CA ASP A 164 19.77 24.89 -5.87
C ASP A 164 18.98 23.59 -6.04
N TRP A 165 17.70 23.69 -6.41
CA TRP A 165 16.81 22.54 -6.53
C TRP A 165 16.38 22.32 -7.96
N ASN A 166 16.15 21.03 -8.31
CA ASN A 166 15.37 20.66 -9.48
C ASN A 166 14.35 19.58 -9.11
N SER A 167 13.21 19.58 -9.81
CA SER A 167 12.08 18.70 -9.51
C SER A 167 11.53 18.03 -10.76
N TRP A 168 11.26 16.73 -10.67
CA TRP A 168 10.62 15.95 -11.72
C TRP A 168 9.35 15.32 -11.20
N GLN A 169 8.33 15.28 -12.04
CA GLN A 169 7.14 14.47 -11.84
C GLN A 169 6.81 13.76 -13.13
N PHE A 170 6.72 12.44 -13.10
CA PHE A 170 6.39 11.64 -14.27
C PHE A 170 5.68 10.34 -13.91
N THR A 171 4.85 9.88 -14.83
CA THR A 171 4.03 8.68 -14.70
C THR A 171 4.87 7.41 -14.87
N THR A 172 4.28 6.26 -14.54
CA THR A 172 4.87 4.95 -14.87
C THR A 172 5.05 4.77 -16.38
N ALA A 173 4.10 5.28 -17.19
CA ALA A 173 4.17 5.22 -18.65
C ALA A 173 5.37 5.98 -19.19
N GLU A 174 5.60 7.22 -18.74
CA GLU A 174 6.74 8.06 -19.13
C GLU A 174 8.08 7.47 -18.67
N GLY A 175 8.07 6.67 -17.60
CA GLY A 175 9.24 5.90 -17.18
C GLY A 175 9.69 4.85 -18.21
N GLY A 176 8.79 4.40 -19.07
CA GLY A 176 9.07 3.55 -20.23
C GLY A 176 9.52 2.11 -19.91
N ILE A 177 9.25 1.61 -18.69
CA ILE A 177 9.66 0.27 -18.26
C ILE A 177 8.50 -0.72 -18.27
N VAL A 178 7.28 -0.25 -17.99
CA VAL A 178 6.06 -1.04 -17.91
C VAL A 178 5.32 -1.00 -19.26
N SER A 179 4.84 -2.15 -19.73
CA SER A 179 4.10 -2.23 -21.00
C SER A 179 2.75 -1.53 -20.92
N GLU A 180 2.25 -1.02 -22.05
CA GLU A 180 0.92 -0.41 -22.14
C GLU A 180 -0.20 -1.38 -21.75
N GLN A 181 -0.04 -2.67 -22.08
CA GLN A 181 -1.00 -3.71 -21.71
C GLN A 181 -1.11 -3.88 -20.19
N GLU A 182 0.01 -3.87 -19.48
CA GLU A 182 0.04 -3.94 -18.01
C GLU A 182 -0.59 -2.69 -17.37
N LEU A 183 -0.32 -1.50 -17.93
CA LEU A 183 -0.94 -0.25 -17.48
C LEU A 183 -2.45 -0.26 -17.68
N ALA A 184 -2.93 -0.76 -18.83
CA ALA A 184 -4.35 -0.89 -19.11
C ALA A 184 -5.02 -1.87 -18.12
N GLN A 185 -4.37 -3.01 -17.83
CA GLN A 185 -4.87 -3.97 -16.86
C GLN A 185 -4.91 -3.37 -15.44
N ALA A 186 -3.85 -2.69 -15.03
CA ALA A 186 -3.78 -2.02 -13.73
C ALA A 186 -4.89 -0.95 -13.58
N ARG A 187 -5.25 -0.25 -14.66
CA ARG A 187 -6.34 0.74 -14.67
C ARG A 187 -7.71 0.10 -14.43
N ILE A 188 -7.91 -1.13 -14.90
CA ILE A 188 -9.14 -1.90 -14.67
C ILE A 188 -9.19 -2.43 -13.23
N ASP A 189 -8.06 -2.91 -12.71
CA ASP A 189 -7.98 -3.60 -11.43
C ASP A 189 -7.98 -2.65 -10.22
N LEU A 190 -7.52 -1.41 -10.40
CA LEU A 190 -7.38 -0.43 -9.32
C LEU A 190 -8.53 0.59 -9.32
N ASP A 191 -8.85 1.13 -8.15
CA ASP A 191 -9.69 2.31 -8.08
C ASP A 191 -8.96 3.54 -8.65
N GLU A 192 -9.74 4.53 -9.09
CA GLU A 192 -9.22 5.72 -9.78
C GLU A 192 -8.16 6.48 -8.97
N ARG A 193 -8.40 6.68 -7.65
CA ARG A 193 -7.47 7.41 -6.77
C ARG A 193 -6.16 6.65 -6.58
N THR A 194 -6.23 5.33 -6.39
CA THR A 194 -5.05 4.48 -6.29
C THR A 194 -4.27 4.47 -7.60
N TYR A 195 -4.95 4.33 -8.75
CA TYR A 195 -4.26 4.38 -10.05
C TYR A 195 -3.59 5.73 -10.29
N ALA A 196 -4.30 6.83 -10.04
CA ALA A 196 -3.77 8.19 -10.16
C ALA A 196 -2.52 8.41 -9.28
N GLN A 197 -2.54 7.91 -8.04
CA GLN A 197 -1.39 8.02 -7.14
C GLN A 197 -0.23 7.12 -7.55
N GLU A 198 -0.48 5.83 -7.78
CA GLU A 198 0.58 4.83 -7.91
C GLU A 198 1.17 4.77 -9.34
N PHE A 199 0.38 5.11 -10.38
CA PHE A 199 0.81 5.04 -11.78
C PHE A 199 0.91 6.40 -12.48
N GLU A 200 0.02 7.34 -12.16
CA GLU A 200 0.05 8.68 -12.76
C GLU A 200 0.84 9.70 -11.92
N ALA A 201 1.44 9.28 -10.83
CA ALA A 201 2.25 10.11 -9.92
C ALA A 201 1.53 11.37 -9.40
N LYS A 202 0.20 11.33 -9.25
CA LYS A 202 -0.58 12.45 -8.74
C LYS A 202 -0.61 12.48 -7.22
N PHE A 203 -0.46 13.66 -6.64
CA PHE A 203 -0.74 13.87 -5.21
C PHE A 203 -2.26 13.87 -5.00
N VAL A 204 -2.80 12.71 -4.66
CA VAL A 204 -4.24 12.54 -4.45
C VAL A 204 -4.63 13.03 -3.07
N ASP A 205 -5.65 13.88 -3.02
CA ASP A 205 -6.27 14.29 -1.77
C ASP A 205 -7.31 13.24 -1.35
N TYR A 206 -7.17 12.74 -0.13
CA TYR A 206 -8.10 11.78 0.48
C TYR A 206 -9.12 12.48 1.41
N SER A 207 -9.37 13.78 1.23
CA SER A 207 -10.47 14.46 1.89
C SER A 207 -11.83 13.94 1.39
N GLY A 208 -12.81 13.89 2.29
CA GLY A 208 -14.18 13.52 1.94
C GLY A 208 -14.48 12.02 2.05
N LEU A 209 -15.37 11.52 1.21
CA LEU A 209 -15.90 10.15 1.28
C LEU A 209 -14.84 9.09 1.01
N ILE A 210 -14.81 8.07 1.86
CA ILE A 210 -13.93 6.90 1.71
C ILE A 210 -14.36 6.07 0.51
N TYR A 211 -15.66 5.79 0.38
CA TYR A 211 -16.24 4.97 -0.69
C TYR A 211 -16.85 5.84 -1.78
N TYR A 212 -16.02 6.69 -2.35
CA TYR A 212 -16.42 7.70 -3.36
C TYR A 212 -16.96 7.11 -4.66
N ALA A 213 -16.63 5.84 -4.96
CA ALA A 213 -17.12 5.12 -6.13
C ALA A 213 -18.53 4.54 -5.93
N PHE A 214 -19.08 4.58 -4.69
CA PHE A 214 -20.43 4.10 -4.39
C PHE A 214 -21.49 5.06 -4.89
N GLY A 215 -22.45 4.54 -5.65
CA GLY A 215 -23.53 5.33 -6.22
C GLY A 215 -24.86 4.56 -6.36
N GLN A 216 -25.82 5.17 -7.03
CA GLN A 216 -27.14 4.55 -7.26
C GLN A 216 -27.04 3.29 -8.12
N HIS A 217 -26.06 3.20 -9.02
CA HIS A 217 -25.78 2.03 -9.86
C HIS A 217 -25.43 0.77 -9.06
N ASN A 218 -24.98 0.91 -7.81
CA ASN A 218 -24.70 -0.21 -6.92
C ASN A 218 -25.94 -0.72 -6.16
N ILE A 219 -27.02 0.06 -6.13
CA ILE A 219 -28.25 -0.32 -5.41
C ILE A 219 -29.18 -1.03 -6.36
N LYS A 220 -29.40 -2.34 -6.13
CA LYS A 220 -30.17 -3.18 -7.02
C LYS A 220 -30.88 -4.27 -6.26
N GLU A 221 -32.19 -4.36 -6.40
CA GLU A 221 -32.94 -5.53 -5.96
C GLU A 221 -32.66 -6.70 -6.88
N MET A 222 -32.24 -7.81 -6.33
CA MET A 222 -32.05 -9.06 -7.09
C MET A 222 -32.87 -10.18 -6.47
N LYS A 223 -33.75 -10.75 -7.27
CA LYS A 223 -34.50 -11.96 -6.90
C LYS A 223 -33.57 -13.19 -7.08
N TYR A 224 -32.83 -13.53 -6.05
CA TYR A 224 -32.20 -14.85 -6.03
C TYR A 224 -33.27 -15.89 -5.68
N GLY A 225 -33.35 -16.92 -6.52
CA GLY A 225 -34.22 -18.08 -6.23
C GLY A 225 -33.90 -18.60 -4.84
N GLN A 226 -34.93 -18.94 -4.08
CA GLN A 226 -34.83 -19.54 -2.73
C GLN A 226 -34.26 -20.97 -2.76
N GLY A 227 -33.58 -21.35 -3.86
CA GLY A 227 -33.01 -22.67 -4.04
C GLY A 227 -31.90 -22.98 -3.03
N GLU A 228 -31.98 -24.11 -2.36
CA GLU A 228 -31.06 -24.59 -1.31
C GLU A 228 -29.60 -24.75 -1.77
N SER A 229 -29.34 -24.72 -3.06
CA SER A 229 -28.02 -25.02 -3.64
C SER A 229 -27.05 -23.84 -3.71
N ILE A 230 -27.52 -22.58 -3.53
CA ILE A 230 -26.66 -21.40 -3.68
C ILE A 230 -25.88 -21.16 -2.38
N PRO A 231 -24.51 -21.16 -2.41
CA PRO A 231 -23.72 -20.86 -1.22
C PRO A 231 -23.96 -19.43 -0.70
N ILE A 232 -23.98 -19.30 0.62
CA ILE A 232 -24.02 -18.00 1.29
C ILE A 232 -22.56 -17.55 1.58
N HIS A 233 -22.23 -16.37 1.16
CA HIS A 233 -20.96 -15.71 1.45
C HIS A 233 -21.17 -14.70 2.58
N VAL A 234 -20.33 -14.76 3.61
CA VAL A 234 -20.50 -13.97 4.84
C VAL A 234 -19.23 -13.22 5.13
N GLY A 235 -19.26 -11.89 5.05
CA GLY A 235 -18.23 -11.04 5.62
C GLY A 235 -18.55 -10.80 7.09
N ILE A 236 -17.59 -11.02 8.01
CA ILE A 236 -17.79 -10.79 9.44
C ILE A 236 -16.68 -9.91 10.00
N ASP A 237 -17.10 -8.89 10.74
CA ASP A 237 -16.24 -8.12 11.64
C ASP A 237 -16.55 -8.51 13.09
N PHE A 238 -15.50 -9.02 13.79
CA PHE A 238 -15.65 -9.49 15.19
C PHE A 238 -15.62 -8.31 16.14
N ASN A 239 -16.78 -7.76 16.40
CA ASN A 239 -16.97 -6.79 17.46
C ASN A 239 -18.11 -7.25 18.37
N VAL A 240 -18.10 -6.79 19.62
CA VAL A 240 -19.11 -7.16 20.62
C VAL A 240 -20.32 -6.24 20.52
N ASP A 241 -20.10 -4.97 20.14
CA ASP A 241 -21.13 -3.95 20.28
C ASP A 241 -21.01 -2.84 19.20
N PRO A 242 -21.66 -3.06 18.05
CA PRO A 242 -22.34 -4.26 17.59
C PRO A 242 -21.42 -5.27 16.86
N GLY A 243 -21.77 -6.55 16.88
CA GLY A 243 -21.27 -7.54 15.93
C GLY A 243 -21.98 -7.39 14.60
N CYS A 244 -21.22 -7.37 13.49
CA CYS A 244 -21.75 -7.10 12.14
C CYS A 244 -21.39 -8.22 11.17
N ALA A 245 -22.37 -8.62 10.35
CA ALA A 245 -22.15 -9.52 9.23
C ALA A 245 -22.89 -9.04 7.97
N ALA A 246 -22.20 -9.07 6.83
CA ALA A 246 -22.76 -8.86 5.51
C ALA A 246 -23.00 -10.19 4.81
N ILE A 247 -24.23 -10.44 4.36
CA ILE A 247 -24.63 -11.66 3.68
C ILE A 247 -24.68 -11.41 2.18
N ALA A 248 -23.97 -12.22 1.41
CA ALA A 248 -23.84 -12.02 -0.01
C ALA A 248 -24.00 -13.31 -0.81
N PHE A 249 -24.34 -13.14 -2.08
CA PHE A 249 -24.24 -14.14 -3.13
C PHE A 249 -23.13 -13.75 -4.10
N VAL A 250 -22.33 -14.72 -4.53
CA VAL A 250 -21.30 -14.51 -5.55
C VAL A 250 -21.75 -15.23 -6.82
N HIS A 251 -21.95 -14.48 -7.88
CA HIS A 251 -22.46 -14.99 -9.15
C HIS A 251 -21.83 -14.28 -10.35
N GLN A 252 -21.43 -15.03 -11.38
CA GLN A 252 -20.89 -14.51 -12.65
C GLN A 252 -19.78 -13.44 -12.48
N GLY A 253 -18.90 -13.61 -11.48
CA GLY A 253 -17.81 -12.67 -11.23
C GLY A 253 -18.23 -11.36 -10.54
N GLY A 254 -19.46 -11.30 -9.99
CA GLY A 254 -19.95 -10.19 -9.17
C GLY A 254 -20.36 -10.65 -7.76
N ILE A 255 -20.49 -9.69 -6.86
CA ILE A 255 -20.98 -9.86 -5.50
C ILE A 255 -22.31 -9.11 -5.39
N HIS A 256 -23.34 -9.75 -4.85
CA HIS A 256 -24.57 -9.09 -4.45
C HIS A 256 -24.75 -9.24 -2.94
N ILE A 257 -24.68 -8.14 -2.21
CA ILE A 257 -24.99 -8.12 -0.78
C ILE A 257 -26.51 -8.09 -0.64
N TYR A 258 -27.03 -9.17 -0.06
CA TYR A 258 -28.47 -9.42 0.01
C TYR A 258 -29.07 -9.08 1.37
N ASP A 259 -28.31 -9.21 2.47
CA ASP A 259 -28.81 -8.95 3.82
C ASP A 259 -27.67 -8.43 4.71
N GLU A 260 -28.08 -7.78 5.79
CA GLU A 260 -27.19 -7.30 6.85
C GLU A 260 -27.65 -7.82 8.20
N VAL A 261 -26.71 -8.29 9.02
CA VAL A 261 -26.98 -8.79 10.38
C VAL A 261 -26.18 -7.94 11.35
N GLU A 262 -26.88 -7.33 12.29
CA GLU A 262 -26.29 -6.57 13.38
C GLU A 262 -26.89 -7.03 14.70
N ILE A 263 -26.03 -7.34 15.67
CA ILE A 263 -26.44 -7.79 17.00
C ILE A 263 -25.61 -7.05 18.03
N TYR A 264 -26.27 -6.45 19.02
CA TYR A 264 -25.64 -5.77 20.14
C TYR A 264 -25.42 -6.72 21.31
N GLY A 265 -24.32 -6.53 22.04
CA GLY A 265 -23.99 -7.38 23.20
C GLY A 265 -23.81 -8.85 22.83
N THR A 266 -23.31 -9.14 21.62
CA THR A 266 -23.28 -10.48 21.01
C THR A 266 -21.92 -11.17 21.14
N ASP A 267 -21.95 -12.49 20.94
CA ASP A 267 -20.75 -13.28 20.66
C ASP A 267 -20.85 -13.97 19.27
N THR A 268 -19.77 -14.60 18.85
CA THR A 268 -19.71 -15.30 17.56
C THR A 268 -20.71 -16.44 17.44
N ARG A 269 -21.09 -17.08 18.55
CA ARG A 269 -22.08 -18.17 18.54
C ARG A 269 -23.49 -17.67 18.25
N GLU A 270 -23.85 -16.52 18.81
CA GLU A 270 -25.14 -15.89 18.54
C GLU A 270 -25.24 -15.39 17.10
N MET A 271 -24.18 -14.78 16.58
CA MET A 271 -24.10 -14.39 15.19
C MET A 271 -24.29 -15.58 14.25
N VAL A 272 -23.61 -16.69 14.51
CA VAL A 272 -23.76 -17.94 13.76
C VAL A 272 -25.19 -18.45 13.79
N LYS A 273 -25.80 -18.51 14.98
CA LYS A 273 -27.20 -18.97 15.15
C LYS A 273 -28.16 -18.11 14.33
N GLU A 274 -27.99 -16.79 14.36
CA GLU A 274 -28.86 -15.88 13.63
C GLU A 274 -28.70 -16.04 12.11
N ILE A 275 -27.48 -16.19 11.62
CA ILE A 275 -27.22 -16.44 10.18
C ILE A 275 -27.87 -17.79 9.76
N GLN A 276 -27.68 -18.83 10.54
CA GLN A 276 -28.26 -20.15 10.24
C GLN A 276 -29.80 -20.19 10.36
N ARG A 277 -30.37 -19.38 11.28
CA ARG A 277 -31.81 -19.20 11.39
C ARG A 277 -32.42 -18.52 10.17
N ARG A 278 -31.74 -17.49 9.64
CA ARG A 278 -32.20 -16.78 8.42
C ARG A 278 -32.00 -17.60 7.15
N TYR A 279 -30.95 -18.39 7.11
CA TYR A 279 -30.54 -19.14 5.91
C TYR A 279 -30.29 -20.63 6.25
N PRO A 280 -31.30 -21.41 6.64
CA PRO A 280 -31.10 -22.79 7.03
C PRO A 280 -30.66 -23.66 5.85
N ASN A 281 -29.93 -24.74 6.16
CA ASN A 281 -29.50 -25.76 5.20
C ASN A 281 -28.67 -25.24 4.02
N ARG A 282 -27.85 -24.18 4.24
CA ARG A 282 -26.96 -23.59 3.21
C ARG A 282 -25.52 -24.02 3.46
N ARG A 283 -24.72 -23.92 2.39
CA ARG A 283 -23.26 -23.90 2.52
C ARG A 283 -22.82 -22.48 2.81
N TYR A 284 -22.00 -22.30 3.84
CA TYR A 284 -21.52 -21.01 4.27
C TYR A 284 -20.03 -20.87 3.98
N THR A 285 -19.66 -19.85 3.24
CA THR A 285 -18.27 -19.41 3.06
C THR A 285 -18.09 -18.09 3.81
N CYS A 286 -17.20 -18.06 4.80
CA CYS A 286 -17.01 -16.90 5.66
C CYS A 286 -15.65 -16.24 5.42
N TYR A 287 -15.65 -14.93 5.39
CA TYR A 287 -14.48 -14.04 5.24
C TYR A 287 -14.32 -13.22 6.53
N PRO A 288 -13.79 -13.83 7.59
CA PRO A 288 -13.68 -13.16 8.87
C PRO A 288 -12.41 -12.31 8.98
N ASP A 289 -12.40 -11.44 9.97
CA ASP A 289 -11.19 -10.81 10.49
C ASP A 289 -10.17 -11.87 10.93
N ALA A 290 -8.91 -11.73 10.56
CA ALA A 290 -7.82 -12.64 10.94
C ALA A 290 -7.55 -12.64 12.45
N SER A 291 -7.89 -11.56 13.18
CA SER A 291 -7.73 -11.48 14.64
C SER A 291 -8.61 -12.49 15.39
N GLY A 292 -9.70 -12.99 14.77
CA GLY A 292 -10.54 -14.05 15.31
C GLY A 292 -9.83 -15.41 15.50
N ALA A 293 -8.58 -15.56 15.03
CA ALA A 293 -7.71 -16.69 15.33
C ALA A 293 -7.02 -16.58 16.71
N GLN A 294 -7.04 -15.40 17.35
CA GLN A 294 -6.35 -15.17 18.61
C GLN A 294 -7.06 -15.87 19.78
N ARG A 295 -6.27 -16.58 20.58
CA ARG A 295 -6.77 -17.22 21.81
C ARG A 295 -6.98 -16.16 22.89
N ARG A 296 -8.17 -16.15 23.48
CA ARG A 296 -8.47 -15.32 24.67
C ARG A 296 -8.55 -16.23 25.89
N THR A 297 -7.85 -15.88 26.96
CA THR A 297 -7.86 -16.64 28.23
C THR A 297 -9.26 -16.71 28.85
N SER A 298 -10.04 -15.63 28.68
CA SER A 298 -11.44 -15.55 29.14
C SER A 298 -12.41 -16.50 28.43
N ALA A 299 -12.04 -17.03 27.25
CA ALA A 299 -12.90 -17.90 26.44
C ALA A 299 -12.46 -19.38 26.47
N GLY A 300 -11.66 -19.81 27.44
CA GLY A 300 -11.20 -21.19 27.57
C GLY A 300 -10.38 -21.68 26.36
N GLY A 301 -9.73 -20.77 25.64
CA GLY A 301 -8.89 -21.07 24.46
C GLY A 301 -9.67 -21.33 23.15
N ILE A 302 -10.99 -21.22 23.14
CA ILE A 302 -11.82 -21.31 21.94
C ILE A 302 -11.73 -19.97 21.21
N THR A 303 -11.42 -20.02 19.92
CA THR A 303 -11.31 -18.83 19.05
C THR A 303 -12.56 -18.66 18.19
N ASP A 304 -12.82 -17.44 17.72
CA ASP A 304 -13.96 -17.15 16.83
C ASP A 304 -13.91 -18.02 15.58
N HIS A 305 -12.70 -18.23 15.02
CA HIS A 305 -12.49 -19.11 13.87
C HIS A 305 -12.83 -20.58 14.17
N ILE A 306 -12.59 -21.08 15.40
CA ILE A 306 -12.96 -22.43 15.81
C ILE A 306 -14.48 -22.54 15.91
N ILE A 307 -15.15 -21.54 16.47
CA ILE A 307 -16.61 -21.50 16.56
C ILE A 307 -17.25 -21.57 15.16
N LEU A 308 -16.80 -20.73 14.23
CA LEU A 308 -17.29 -20.72 12.85
C LEU A 308 -17.08 -22.08 12.17
N LYS A 309 -15.88 -22.66 12.25
CA LYS A 309 -15.58 -23.97 11.64
C LYS A 309 -16.45 -25.09 12.21
N ASN A 310 -16.59 -25.14 13.53
CA ASN A 310 -17.42 -26.16 14.21
C ASN A 310 -18.92 -26.00 13.87
N SER A 311 -19.33 -24.80 13.45
CA SER A 311 -20.69 -24.51 12.99
C SER A 311 -20.89 -24.73 11.48
N GLY A 312 -19.92 -25.34 10.79
CA GLY A 312 -20.02 -25.70 9.38
C GLY A 312 -19.67 -24.57 8.39
N PHE A 313 -19.03 -23.49 8.85
CA PHE A 313 -18.57 -22.42 7.96
C PHE A 313 -17.18 -22.74 7.36
N GLN A 314 -17.07 -22.64 6.06
CA GLN A 314 -15.78 -22.69 5.36
C GLN A 314 -15.11 -21.33 5.45
N LEU A 315 -13.96 -21.23 6.13
CA LEU A 315 -13.26 -19.97 6.29
C LEU A 315 -12.34 -19.68 5.10
N LYS A 316 -12.35 -18.44 4.63
CA LYS A 316 -11.47 -17.85 3.64
C LYS A 316 -10.77 -16.64 4.28
N VAL A 317 -9.64 -16.87 4.92
CA VAL A 317 -8.90 -15.85 5.70
C VAL A 317 -7.40 -16.09 5.59
N GLY A 318 -6.64 -15.03 5.49
CA GLY A 318 -5.17 -15.07 5.54
C GLY A 318 -4.65 -15.17 6.98
N SER A 319 -3.33 -15.27 7.13
CA SER A 319 -2.66 -15.23 8.44
C SER A 319 -2.68 -13.84 9.09
N VAL A 320 -2.84 -12.79 8.27
CA VAL A 320 -2.86 -11.38 8.68
C VAL A 320 -3.99 -10.68 7.92
N ASN A 321 -4.61 -9.68 8.55
CA ASN A 321 -5.58 -8.83 7.89
C ASN A 321 -4.94 -8.04 6.74
N PRO A 322 -5.65 -7.86 5.61
CA PRO A 322 -5.27 -6.87 4.62
C PRO A 322 -5.25 -5.47 5.25
N SER A 323 -4.37 -4.60 4.78
CA SER A 323 -4.33 -3.24 5.28
C SER A 323 -5.65 -2.52 5.05
N VAL A 324 -5.99 -1.55 5.91
CA VAL A 324 -7.20 -0.72 5.74
C VAL A 324 -7.21 -0.05 4.36
N LYS A 325 -6.04 0.42 3.90
CA LYS A 325 -5.87 1.02 2.57
C LYS A 325 -6.25 0.03 1.47
N ASP A 326 -5.78 -1.22 1.55
CA ASP A 326 -6.03 -2.22 0.50
C ASP A 326 -7.50 -2.64 0.48
N ARG A 327 -8.14 -2.77 1.64
CA ARG A 327 -9.58 -3.06 1.75
C ARG A 327 -10.43 -1.97 1.12
N ILE A 328 -10.13 -0.70 1.42
CA ILE A 328 -10.83 0.47 0.86
C ILE A 328 -10.63 0.54 -0.66
N ALA A 329 -9.40 0.36 -1.14
CA ALA A 329 -9.10 0.42 -2.56
C ALA A 329 -9.74 -0.73 -3.34
N SER A 330 -9.71 -1.98 -2.82
CA SER A 330 -10.43 -3.12 -3.42
C SER A 330 -11.94 -2.87 -3.49
N LEU A 331 -12.51 -2.27 -2.43
CA LEU A 331 -13.94 -2.00 -2.38
C LEU A 331 -14.33 -0.91 -3.40
N ASN A 332 -13.60 0.19 -3.48
CA ASN A 332 -13.84 1.21 -4.51
C ASN A 332 -13.65 0.67 -5.93
N ALA A 333 -12.71 -0.24 -6.17
CA ALA A 333 -12.51 -0.83 -7.49
C ALA A 333 -13.71 -1.64 -8.00
N VAL A 334 -14.41 -2.36 -7.10
CA VAL A 334 -15.61 -3.16 -7.46
C VAL A 334 -16.91 -2.35 -7.44
N LEU A 335 -16.89 -1.14 -6.87
CA LEU A 335 -18.02 -0.21 -6.81
C LEU A 335 -18.14 0.70 -8.05
N LYS A 336 -17.10 0.79 -8.89
CA LYS A 336 -17.08 1.68 -10.08
C LYS A 336 -18.28 1.48 -10.99
N GLU A 337 -18.80 2.58 -11.55
CA GLU A 337 -19.93 2.55 -12.47
C GLU A 337 -19.63 1.81 -13.78
N ASP A 338 -18.45 2.02 -14.33
CA ASP A 338 -17.98 1.39 -15.57
C ASP A 338 -17.63 -0.09 -15.42
N ASN A 339 -17.48 -0.58 -14.19
CA ASN A 339 -17.13 -1.96 -13.88
C ASN A 339 -17.77 -2.42 -12.56
N THR A 340 -19.09 -2.24 -12.44
CA THR A 340 -19.84 -2.57 -11.23
C THR A 340 -19.83 -4.08 -10.97
N ARG A 341 -19.02 -4.51 -10.03
CA ARG A 341 -18.94 -5.91 -9.56
C ARG A 341 -19.57 -6.13 -8.20
N LEU A 342 -19.93 -5.05 -7.50
CA LEU A 342 -20.62 -5.13 -6.21
C LEU A 342 -21.94 -4.37 -6.29
N THR A 343 -23.02 -5.10 -5.98
CA THR A 343 -24.37 -4.55 -5.85
C THR A 343 -24.94 -4.87 -4.48
N ILE A 344 -25.87 -4.06 -4.00
CA ILE A 344 -26.44 -4.11 -2.66
C ILE A 344 -27.95 -4.03 -2.74
N ASP A 345 -28.64 -4.94 -2.06
CA ASP A 345 -30.09 -4.90 -1.95
C ASP A 345 -30.54 -3.64 -1.19
N PRO A 346 -31.58 -2.92 -1.67
CA PRO A 346 -32.08 -1.72 -0.99
C PRO A 346 -32.44 -1.90 0.48
N LYS A 347 -32.76 -3.11 0.93
CA LYS A 347 -33.05 -3.39 2.35
C LYS A 347 -31.84 -3.32 3.27
N CYS A 348 -30.61 -3.37 2.72
CA CYS A 348 -29.35 -3.25 3.47
C CYS A 348 -29.09 -1.77 3.80
N VAL A 349 -29.94 -1.16 4.58
CA VAL A 349 -29.99 0.30 4.84
C VAL A 349 -28.72 0.77 5.55
N LYS A 350 -28.20 0.00 6.51
CA LYS A 350 -27.02 0.37 7.31
C LYS A 350 -25.74 0.28 6.47
N ILE A 351 -25.59 -0.76 5.67
CA ILE A 351 -24.49 -0.90 4.72
C ILE A 351 -24.49 0.28 3.73
N ILE A 352 -25.64 0.56 3.11
CA ILE A 352 -25.80 1.68 2.16
C ILE A 352 -25.45 3.01 2.82
N LYS A 353 -25.92 3.24 4.06
CA LYS A 353 -25.61 4.46 4.81
C LYS A 353 -24.13 4.56 5.13
N GLY A 354 -23.52 3.45 5.56
CA GLY A 354 -22.08 3.38 5.85
C GLY A 354 -21.23 3.74 4.64
N LEU A 355 -21.54 3.18 3.47
CA LEU A 355 -20.82 3.49 2.23
C LEU A 355 -21.01 4.93 1.76
N ARG A 356 -22.18 5.54 2.00
CA ARG A 356 -22.48 6.92 1.62
C ARG A 356 -21.89 7.98 2.54
N SER A 357 -21.64 7.65 3.82
CA SER A 357 -21.32 8.67 4.83
C SER A 357 -19.94 8.53 5.46
N HIS A 358 -19.23 7.41 5.26
CA HIS A 358 -17.94 7.19 5.87
C HIS A 358 -16.87 8.10 5.26
N THR A 359 -16.22 8.90 6.11
CA THR A 359 -15.22 9.89 5.71
C THR A 359 -13.86 9.60 6.33
N TYR A 360 -12.83 10.22 5.77
CA TYR A 360 -11.53 10.28 6.42
C TYR A 360 -11.53 11.35 7.52
N LYS A 361 -10.70 11.17 8.55
CA LYS A 361 -10.36 12.22 9.50
C LYS A 361 -9.65 13.34 8.74
N GLU A 362 -10.02 14.58 9.02
CA GLU A 362 -9.46 15.75 8.35
C GLU A 362 -7.94 15.73 8.34
N GLY A 363 -7.34 15.99 7.19
CA GLY A 363 -5.88 15.98 6.97
C GLY A 363 -5.18 14.62 7.10
N THR A 364 -5.93 13.52 7.25
CA THR A 364 -5.36 12.18 7.41
C THR A 364 -5.92 11.18 6.39
N ARG A 365 -5.30 9.99 6.31
CA ARG A 365 -5.83 8.82 5.60
C ARG A 365 -6.48 7.80 6.54
N GLN A 366 -6.77 8.21 7.75
CA GLN A 366 -7.43 7.34 8.72
C GLN A 366 -8.95 7.50 8.59
N PRO A 367 -9.71 6.40 8.44
CA PRO A 367 -11.15 6.43 8.54
C PRO A 367 -11.62 7.04 9.87
N THR A 368 -12.69 7.82 9.83
CA THR A 368 -13.36 8.23 11.05
C THR A 368 -13.95 6.99 11.74
N LYS A 369 -13.94 6.99 13.07
CA LYS A 369 -14.62 6.00 13.89
C LYS A 369 -15.58 6.80 14.79
N ASP A 370 -16.82 6.91 14.37
CA ASP A 370 -17.79 7.76 15.03
C ASP A 370 -18.73 6.92 15.90
N GLY A 371 -18.34 6.62 17.13
CA GLY A 371 -19.19 6.19 18.25
C GLY A 371 -20.39 5.29 17.90
N ALA A 372 -21.55 5.53 18.51
CA ALA A 372 -22.79 4.74 18.35
C ALA A 372 -23.39 4.72 16.92
N SER A 373 -22.91 5.55 16.01
CA SER A 373 -23.31 5.56 14.58
C SER A 373 -22.26 4.94 13.68
N ASP A 374 -21.34 4.15 14.25
CA ASP A 374 -20.19 3.63 13.51
C ASP A 374 -20.58 2.49 12.55
N TYR A 375 -20.85 2.87 11.32
CA TYR A 375 -21.06 1.92 10.22
C TYR A 375 -19.77 1.32 9.68
N SER A 376 -18.61 1.63 10.28
CA SER A 376 -17.31 1.12 9.86
C SER A 376 -17.23 -0.39 9.94
N HIS A 377 -17.94 -1.01 10.90
CA HIS A 377 -17.98 -2.45 11.09
C HIS A 377 -18.56 -3.22 9.90
N PHE A 378 -19.64 -2.71 9.29
CA PHE A 378 -20.17 -3.29 8.07
C PHE A 378 -19.22 -3.10 6.89
N ASN A 379 -18.60 -1.92 6.80
CA ASN A 379 -17.63 -1.64 5.75
C ASN A 379 -16.38 -2.51 5.87
N ASP A 380 -15.94 -2.79 7.09
CA ASP A 380 -14.83 -3.72 7.37
C ASP A 380 -15.22 -5.15 7.02
N ALA A 381 -16.41 -5.62 7.42
CA ALA A 381 -16.93 -6.94 7.09
C ALA A 381 -16.99 -7.18 5.55
N ILE A 382 -17.51 -6.21 4.81
CA ILE A 382 -17.53 -6.24 3.34
C ILE A 382 -16.10 -6.18 2.79
N GLY A 383 -15.25 -5.35 3.37
CA GLY A 383 -13.87 -5.15 2.96
C GLY A 383 -13.04 -6.43 3.03
N TYR A 384 -13.20 -7.27 4.06
CA TYR A 384 -12.55 -8.58 4.15
C TYR A 384 -12.98 -9.52 3.02
N MET A 385 -14.29 -9.59 2.75
CA MET A 385 -14.84 -10.43 1.68
C MET A 385 -14.38 -9.95 0.30
N VAL A 386 -14.52 -8.66 0.01
CA VAL A 386 -14.15 -8.09 -1.29
C VAL A 386 -12.65 -8.19 -1.54
N ASN A 387 -11.81 -7.87 -0.56
CA ASN A 387 -10.36 -7.96 -0.73
C ASN A 387 -9.89 -9.41 -0.97
N HIS A 388 -10.58 -10.40 -0.37
CA HIS A 388 -10.28 -11.82 -0.66
C HIS A 388 -10.69 -12.24 -2.07
N LEU A 389 -11.88 -11.83 -2.54
CA LEU A 389 -12.43 -12.20 -3.84
C LEU A 389 -11.79 -11.41 -4.99
N TYR A 390 -11.46 -10.15 -4.75
CA TYR A 390 -10.85 -9.20 -5.69
C TYR A 390 -9.63 -8.52 -5.06
N PRO A 391 -8.56 -9.29 -4.77
CA PRO A 391 -7.33 -8.69 -4.23
C PRO A 391 -6.73 -7.74 -5.26
N LEU A 392 -6.25 -6.59 -4.81
CA LEU A 392 -5.44 -5.70 -5.64
C LEU A 392 -4.14 -6.43 -5.97
N ARG A 393 -4.04 -6.99 -7.15
CA ARG A 393 -2.85 -7.68 -7.64
C ARG A 393 -1.79 -6.66 -8.05
N VAL A 394 -1.13 -6.06 -7.08
CA VAL A 394 0.22 -5.53 -7.29
C VAL A 394 1.16 -6.72 -7.07
N ASP A 395 1.30 -7.58 -8.08
CA ASP A 395 2.16 -8.77 -7.99
C ASP A 395 3.64 -8.32 -8.03
N ILE A 396 4.19 -8.15 -6.84
CA ILE A 396 5.60 -7.76 -6.64
C ILE A 396 6.54 -8.91 -7.01
N SER A 397 6.06 -10.17 -7.09
CA SER A 397 6.90 -11.37 -7.19
C SER A 397 7.20 -11.85 -8.61
N ARG A 398 6.38 -11.56 -9.60
CA ARG A 398 6.56 -12.08 -10.97
C ARG A 398 7.61 -11.36 -11.81
N THR A 399 7.97 -10.14 -11.49
CA THR A 399 8.90 -9.34 -12.30
C THR A 399 10.37 -9.68 -12.03
N TYR A 400 10.71 -10.24 -10.88
CA TYR A 400 12.09 -10.66 -10.58
C TYR A 400 12.51 -11.96 -11.28
N ASN A 401 11.56 -12.87 -11.57
CA ASN A 401 11.89 -14.17 -12.17
C ASN A 401 12.02 -14.15 -13.71
N ASN A 402 11.57 -13.12 -14.40
CA ASN A 402 11.69 -13.04 -15.86
C ASN A 402 12.97 -12.33 -16.34
N ILE A 403 13.65 -11.58 -15.46
CA ILE A 403 14.92 -10.92 -15.81
C ILE A 403 16.11 -11.89 -15.72
N SER A 404 16.00 -12.94 -14.91
CA SER A 404 17.06 -13.97 -14.77
C SER A 404 17.02 -15.09 -15.82
N ARG A 405 16.08 -15.07 -16.77
CA ARG A 405 15.94 -16.09 -17.83
C ARG A 405 16.24 -15.61 -19.24
N THR A 406 16.71 -14.37 -19.39
CA THR A 406 17.06 -13.81 -20.71
C THR A 406 18.45 -13.14 -20.68
N ILE A 407 19.42 -13.85 -20.08
CA ILE A 407 20.86 -13.61 -20.28
C ILE A 407 21.51 -14.97 -20.55
#